data_82685f61696bdf1f696689d74e1ec675
#
_entry.id   82685f61696bdf1f696689d74e1ec675
#
_cell.length_a   1.000
_cell.length_b   1.000
_cell.length_c   1.000
_cell.angle_alpha   90.00
_cell.angle_beta   90.00
_cell.angle_gamma   90.00
#
_symmetry.space_group_name_H-M   'P 1'
#
loop_
_entity.id
_entity.type
_entity.pdbx_description
1 polymer ?
#
loop_
_entity_poly.entity_id
_entity_poly.type
_entity_poly.pdbx_seq_one_letter_code
_entity_poly.pdbx_strand_id
1 'polypeptide(L)'
;MKKTPIIMKKVLLSSFFALLLFSCQNDQTDSSKLETAAAEEHLGCSTQEVLEAQLKADPTLAIRMNEIEAFTAKQALSNPTGRALAGPITIHVVVNVLYRTAAENISNAQIQSQIDVLNKDFNGANSDFGSVPALFAPVKANVGITFVLDQVIRKSTTKTSWGTSDAMKKVATGGLAPTSPTTKLNIWSCPIGGGILGYAQFPGGSAATDGVVLDPKNFGLSGAANAPYNLGRIGTHEVGHWMNLRHIWGDATCGSDLVADTPTHNTSNSGAPAYPHYSTCAGTPVEMTMNYMDYTNNYSMYMFSNGQKARMLAIFATGGVRAAYAL
;
A
#
# COMPACT_ATOMS: atom_id res chain seq x y z
N MET A 1 -50.82 19.43 99.78
CA MET A 1 -49.54 18.66 99.49
C MET A 1 -49.88 17.55 98.54
N LYS A 2 -49.72 17.75 97.22
CA LYS A 2 -49.79 16.66 96.25
C LYS A 2 -48.81 17.05 95.15
N LYS A 3 -47.76 16.22 94.96
CA LYS A 3 -46.73 16.38 93.96
C LYS A 3 -47.25 15.83 92.62
N THR A 4 -47.16 16.60 91.57
CA THR A 4 -47.51 16.23 90.22
C THR A 4 -46.20 15.82 89.51
N PRO A 5 -46.09 14.70 88.79
CA PRO A 5 -44.87 14.32 88.07
C PRO A 5 -44.83 15.02 86.68
N ILE A 6 -43.69 15.50 86.36
CA ILE A 6 -43.30 16.08 85.06
C ILE A 6 -43.08 14.95 84.04
N ILE A 7 -43.86 14.99 82.97
CA ILE A 7 -43.65 14.08 81.80
C ILE A 7 -42.59 14.70 80.85
N MET A 8 -41.48 14.09 80.80
CA MET A 8 -40.41 14.43 79.84
C MET A 8 -40.74 13.84 78.44
N LYS A 9 -41.05 14.67 77.50
CA LYS A 9 -41.18 14.29 76.09
C LYS A 9 -39.75 14.04 75.53
N LYS A 10 -39.46 12.79 75.12
CA LYS A 10 -38.27 12.47 74.34
C LYS A 10 -38.47 12.97 72.90
N VAL A 11 -37.65 13.91 72.51
CA VAL A 11 -37.51 14.31 71.11
C VAL A 11 -36.55 13.29 70.40
N LEU A 12 -37.10 12.53 69.50
CA LEU A 12 -36.27 11.68 68.61
C LEU A 12 -35.68 12.59 67.55
N LEU A 13 -34.38 12.76 67.62
CA LEU A 13 -33.59 13.38 66.56
C LEU A 13 -33.29 12.30 65.52
N SER A 14 -33.99 12.35 64.40
CA SER A 14 -33.76 11.47 63.24
C SER A 14 -32.54 12.00 62.44
N SER A 15 -31.39 11.37 62.61
CA SER A 15 -30.21 11.66 61.81
C SER A 15 -30.39 11.03 60.42
N PHE A 16 -30.60 11.87 59.43
CA PHE A 16 -30.59 11.50 58.03
C PHE A 16 -29.13 11.31 57.59
N PHE A 17 -28.67 10.05 57.49
CA PHE A 17 -27.37 9.69 56.96
C PHE A 17 -27.51 9.68 55.41
N ALA A 18 -27.09 10.75 54.77
CA ALA A 18 -26.99 10.79 53.31
C ALA A 18 -25.81 9.91 52.87
N LEU A 19 -26.11 8.71 52.35
CA LEU A 19 -25.16 7.90 51.59
C LEU A 19 -24.88 8.61 50.26
N LEU A 20 -23.72 9.25 50.13
CA LEU A 20 -23.14 9.63 48.87
C LEU A 20 -22.66 8.34 48.18
N LEU A 21 -23.47 7.81 47.28
CA LEU A 21 -23.02 6.80 46.32
C LEU A 21 -22.08 7.48 45.34
N PHE A 22 -20.78 7.33 45.53
CA PHE A 22 -19.81 7.54 44.48
C PHE A 22 -20.08 6.48 43.43
N SER A 23 -20.79 6.85 42.37
CA SER A 23 -20.81 6.10 41.13
C SER A 23 -19.40 6.22 40.50
N CYS A 24 -18.60 5.20 40.67
CA CYS A 24 -17.47 4.96 39.74
C CYS A 24 -18.10 4.73 38.38
N GLN A 25 -18.16 5.78 37.55
CA GLN A 25 -18.22 5.59 36.11
C GLN A 25 -16.93 4.91 35.72
N ASN A 26 -17.01 3.61 35.44
CA ASN A 26 -16.03 2.95 34.61
C ASN A 26 -16.06 3.67 33.24
N ASP A 27 -15.09 4.50 32.99
CA ASP A 27 -14.70 4.80 31.63
C ASP A 27 -14.22 3.49 31.02
N GLN A 28 -15.17 2.70 30.53
CA GLN A 28 -14.88 1.79 29.43
C GLN A 28 -14.53 2.70 28.24
N THR A 29 -13.27 3.03 28.12
CA THR A 29 -12.72 3.49 26.86
C THR A 29 -13.16 2.47 25.81
N ASP A 30 -14.00 2.96 24.92
CA ASP A 30 -14.65 2.19 23.87
C ASP A 30 -13.57 1.59 22.96
N SER A 31 -13.09 0.39 23.31
CA SER A 31 -12.15 -0.38 22.49
C SER A 31 -12.74 -0.73 21.11
N SER A 32 -14.08 -0.60 20.96
CA SER A 32 -14.74 -0.78 19.66
C SER A 32 -14.44 0.36 18.69
N LYS A 33 -14.20 1.59 19.19
CA LYS A 33 -13.77 2.72 18.34
C LYS A 33 -12.31 2.62 17.90
N LEU A 34 -11.44 2.03 18.74
CA LEU A 34 -10.05 1.77 18.35
C LEU A 34 -9.96 0.60 17.35
N GLU A 35 -10.76 -0.46 17.51
CA GLU A 35 -10.80 -1.57 16.55
C GLU A 35 -11.40 -1.17 15.20
N THR A 36 -12.43 -0.29 15.17
CA THR A 36 -12.99 0.22 13.91
C THR A 36 -12.03 1.19 13.21
N ALA A 37 -11.28 2.02 13.92
CA ALA A 37 -10.27 2.88 13.30
C ALA A 37 -9.09 2.06 12.75
N ALA A 38 -8.63 1.02 13.47
CA ALA A 38 -7.59 0.12 12.97
C ALA A 38 -8.06 -0.73 11.78
N ALA A 39 -9.36 -1.07 11.69
CA ALA A 39 -9.93 -1.80 10.55
C ALA A 39 -10.11 -0.92 9.31
N GLU A 40 -10.28 0.39 9.45
CA GLU A 40 -10.33 1.33 8.32
C GLU A 40 -8.94 1.63 7.75
N GLU A 41 -7.87 1.57 8.55
CA GLU A 41 -6.49 1.73 8.05
C GLU A 41 -6.04 0.56 7.15
N HIS A 42 -6.68 -0.61 7.23
CA HIS A 42 -6.32 -1.78 6.42
C HIS A 42 -7.00 -1.86 5.03
N LEU A 43 -7.83 -0.90 4.66
CA LEU A 43 -8.46 -0.81 3.34
C LEU A 43 -7.49 -0.24 2.30
N GLY A 44 -6.38 -0.94 2.04
CA GLY A 44 -5.37 -0.41 1.12
C GLY A 44 -4.28 -1.42 0.78
N CYS A 45 -3.10 -0.89 0.51
CA CYS A 45 -1.86 -1.62 0.35
C CYS A 45 -1.32 -2.10 1.71
N SER A 46 -0.92 -3.37 1.81
CA SER A 46 -0.27 -3.93 3.01
C SER A 46 1.23 -4.15 2.82
N THR A 47 1.86 -3.44 1.91
CA THR A 47 3.30 -3.58 1.62
C THR A 47 4.16 -3.24 2.83
N GLN A 48 3.80 -2.20 3.61
CA GLN A 48 4.55 -1.81 4.79
C GLN A 48 4.47 -2.87 5.90
N GLU A 49 3.29 -3.41 6.19
CA GLU A 49 3.11 -4.47 7.20
C GLU A 49 3.84 -5.75 6.80
N VAL A 50 3.84 -6.08 5.49
CA VAL A 50 4.60 -7.21 4.95
C VAL A 50 6.10 -6.99 5.15
N LEU A 51 6.60 -5.79 4.86
CA LEU A 51 8.00 -5.42 5.10
C LEU A 51 8.38 -5.56 6.58
N GLU A 52 7.57 -5.05 7.50
CA GLU A 52 7.82 -5.14 8.94
C GLU A 52 7.87 -6.60 9.41
N ALA A 53 6.96 -7.44 8.92
CA ALA A 53 6.98 -8.87 9.19
C ALA A 53 8.24 -9.55 8.63
N GLN A 54 8.68 -9.18 7.44
CA GLN A 54 9.90 -9.69 6.81
C GLN A 54 11.17 -9.25 7.57
N LEU A 55 11.24 -7.98 7.99
CA LEU A 55 12.35 -7.44 8.80
C LEU A 55 12.44 -8.15 10.16
N LYS A 56 11.30 -8.47 10.77
CA LYS A 56 11.26 -9.24 12.03
C LYS A 56 11.72 -10.69 11.84
N ALA A 57 11.38 -11.30 10.70
CA ALA A 57 11.76 -12.68 10.38
C ALA A 57 13.22 -12.80 9.92
N ASP A 58 13.75 -11.79 9.23
CA ASP A 58 15.12 -11.71 8.73
C ASP A 58 15.73 -10.34 9.03
N PRO A 59 16.39 -10.17 10.18
CA PRO A 59 17.06 -8.91 10.53
C PRO A 59 18.15 -8.46 9.53
N THR A 60 18.70 -9.39 8.73
CA THR A 60 19.72 -9.03 7.70
C THR A 60 19.10 -8.33 6.49
N LEU A 61 17.78 -8.40 6.32
CA LEU A 61 17.05 -7.66 5.29
C LEU A 61 17.28 -6.15 5.42
N ALA A 62 17.31 -5.61 6.66
CA ALA A 62 17.56 -4.20 6.89
C ALA A 62 18.93 -3.75 6.34
N ILE A 63 19.96 -4.59 6.47
CA ILE A 63 21.29 -4.31 5.94
C ILE A 63 21.24 -4.24 4.41
N ARG A 64 20.63 -5.25 3.76
CA ARG A 64 20.48 -5.28 2.31
C ARG A 64 19.67 -4.08 1.78
N MET A 65 18.59 -3.70 2.47
CA MET A 65 17.79 -2.55 2.08
C MET A 65 18.59 -1.24 2.20
N ASN A 66 19.41 -1.07 3.24
CA ASN A 66 20.29 0.09 3.37
C ASN A 66 21.34 0.16 2.25
N GLU A 67 21.89 -0.98 1.84
CA GLU A 67 22.81 -1.05 0.69
C GLU A 67 22.10 -0.66 -0.63
N ILE A 68 20.87 -1.14 -0.82
CA ILE A 68 20.02 -0.78 -1.97
C ILE A 68 19.70 0.72 -1.96
N GLU A 69 19.37 1.29 -0.79
CA GLU A 69 19.11 2.73 -0.67
C GLU A 69 20.36 3.56 -0.98
N ALA A 70 21.51 3.18 -0.45
CA ALA A 70 22.78 3.86 -0.74
C ALA A 70 23.12 3.81 -2.24
N PHE A 71 22.92 2.64 -2.88
CA PHE A 71 23.10 2.48 -4.33
C PHE A 71 22.10 3.35 -5.10
N THR A 72 20.82 3.30 -4.74
CA THR A 72 19.74 4.09 -5.36
C THR A 72 20.02 5.59 -5.27
N ALA A 73 20.38 6.09 -4.09
CA ALA A 73 20.72 7.50 -3.89
C ALA A 73 21.91 7.93 -4.76
N LYS A 74 22.96 7.11 -4.83
CA LYS A 74 24.13 7.36 -5.69
C LYS A 74 23.75 7.44 -7.17
N GLN A 75 22.92 6.52 -7.64
CA GLN A 75 22.45 6.51 -9.03
C GLN A 75 21.54 7.71 -9.34
N ALA A 76 20.63 8.07 -8.45
CA ALA A 76 19.75 9.21 -8.61
C ALA A 76 20.52 10.54 -8.67
N LEU A 77 21.58 10.71 -7.88
CA LEU A 77 22.46 11.87 -7.93
C LEU A 77 23.22 11.97 -9.26
N SER A 78 23.69 10.83 -9.80
CA SER A 78 24.39 10.80 -11.09
C SER A 78 23.48 10.92 -12.31
N ASN A 79 22.17 10.64 -12.14
CA ASN A 79 21.18 10.65 -13.19
C ASN A 79 19.81 11.19 -12.70
N PRO A 80 19.74 12.47 -12.29
CA PRO A 80 18.55 13.05 -11.63
C PRO A 80 17.30 13.06 -12.52
N THR A 81 17.44 12.96 -13.83
CA THR A 81 16.32 12.89 -14.76
C THR A 81 15.88 11.46 -15.05
N GLY A 82 16.55 10.45 -14.46
CA GLY A 82 16.27 9.04 -14.70
C GLY A 82 16.37 8.67 -16.18
N ARG A 83 17.36 9.23 -16.91
CA ARG A 83 17.60 8.82 -18.30
C ARG A 83 17.99 7.35 -18.32
N ALA A 84 17.41 6.56 -19.23
CA ALA A 84 17.68 5.13 -19.32
C ALA A 84 19.20 4.87 -19.34
N LEU A 85 19.68 4.08 -18.38
CA LEU A 85 21.11 3.83 -18.18
C LEU A 85 21.68 2.86 -19.22
N ALA A 86 20.81 2.09 -19.91
CA ALA A 86 21.26 1.05 -20.86
C ALA A 86 20.23 0.71 -21.96
N GLY A 87 19.32 1.60 -22.34
CA GLY A 87 18.28 1.31 -23.35
C GLY A 87 16.90 1.07 -22.74
N PRO A 88 15.91 0.66 -23.56
CA PRO A 88 14.55 0.41 -23.09
C PRO A 88 14.52 -0.80 -22.13
N ILE A 89 13.88 -0.64 -20.98
CA ILE A 89 13.69 -1.75 -20.02
C ILE A 89 12.39 -2.46 -20.37
N THR A 90 12.46 -3.77 -20.57
CA THR A 90 11.30 -4.66 -20.77
C THR A 90 11.21 -5.66 -19.64
N ILE A 91 10.14 -5.60 -18.87
CA ILE A 91 9.86 -6.51 -17.75
C ILE A 91 8.91 -7.61 -18.21
N HIS A 92 9.39 -8.85 -18.18
CA HIS A 92 8.57 -10.03 -18.42
C HIS A 92 7.72 -10.35 -17.19
N VAL A 93 6.41 -10.51 -17.36
CA VAL A 93 5.45 -10.72 -16.28
C VAL A 93 4.86 -12.13 -16.34
N VAL A 94 4.90 -12.82 -15.20
CA VAL A 94 4.18 -14.09 -14.98
C VAL A 94 3.01 -13.82 -14.06
N VAL A 95 1.80 -14.19 -14.48
CA VAL A 95 0.59 -14.04 -13.65
C VAL A 95 0.16 -15.39 -13.10
N ASN A 96 0.15 -15.51 -11.78
CA ASN A 96 -0.21 -16.69 -11.01
C ASN A 96 -1.63 -16.54 -10.47
N VAL A 97 -2.63 -17.21 -11.04
CA VAL A 97 -4.05 -17.11 -10.65
C VAL A 97 -4.41 -18.27 -9.71
N LEU A 98 -4.73 -17.94 -8.45
CA LEU A 98 -5.25 -18.88 -7.47
C LEU A 98 -6.74 -18.60 -7.27
N TYR A 99 -7.60 -19.58 -7.59
CA TYR A 99 -9.03 -19.36 -7.59
C TYR A 99 -9.82 -20.53 -6.97
N ARG A 100 -10.93 -20.22 -6.32
CA ARG A 100 -11.91 -21.16 -5.80
C ARG A 100 -13.21 -21.12 -6.61
N THR A 101 -13.57 -19.92 -7.08
CA THR A 101 -14.78 -19.66 -7.86
C THR A 101 -14.45 -19.20 -9.27
N ALA A 102 -15.44 -19.25 -10.17
CA ALA A 102 -15.29 -18.74 -11.53
C ALA A 102 -14.97 -17.23 -11.57
N ALA A 103 -15.50 -16.45 -10.63
CA ALA A 103 -15.23 -15.00 -10.54
C ALA A 103 -13.79 -14.71 -10.13
N GLU A 104 -13.18 -15.56 -9.31
CA GLU A 104 -11.76 -15.44 -8.89
C GLU A 104 -10.79 -15.91 -10.00
N ASN A 105 -11.27 -16.74 -10.94
CA ASN A 105 -10.50 -17.19 -12.10
C ASN A 105 -10.53 -16.13 -13.21
N ILE A 106 -9.90 -14.99 -12.92
CA ILE A 106 -9.88 -13.83 -13.82
C ILE A 106 -9.49 -14.22 -15.24
N SER A 107 -10.16 -13.62 -16.24
CA SER A 107 -9.97 -13.95 -17.65
C SER A 107 -8.60 -13.47 -18.17
N ASN A 108 -8.13 -14.05 -19.29
CA ASN A 108 -6.93 -13.55 -19.96
C ASN A 108 -7.11 -12.10 -20.44
N ALA A 109 -8.33 -11.68 -20.81
CA ALA A 109 -8.63 -10.30 -21.17
C ALA A 109 -8.47 -9.36 -19.97
N GLN A 110 -8.91 -9.76 -18.76
CA GLN A 110 -8.67 -8.99 -17.54
C GLN A 110 -7.18 -8.91 -17.20
N ILE A 111 -6.44 -10.01 -17.34
CA ILE A 111 -4.99 -10.03 -17.13
C ILE A 111 -4.29 -9.10 -18.12
N GLN A 112 -4.62 -9.18 -19.41
CA GLN A 112 -4.03 -8.32 -20.42
C GLN A 112 -4.33 -6.85 -20.15
N SER A 113 -5.54 -6.51 -19.70
CA SER A 113 -5.89 -5.14 -19.34
C SER A 113 -5.02 -4.56 -18.22
N GLN A 114 -4.55 -5.39 -17.26
CA GLN A 114 -3.60 -4.95 -16.25
C GLN A 114 -2.23 -4.64 -16.85
N ILE A 115 -1.75 -5.48 -17.76
CA ILE A 115 -0.48 -5.23 -18.47
C ILE A 115 -0.59 -3.94 -19.29
N ASP A 116 -1.72 -3.72 -19.96
CA ASP A 116 -1.96 -2.51 -20.74
C ASP A 116 -2.00 -1.25 -19.84
N VAL A 117 -2.58 -1.35 -18.63
CA VAL A 117 -2.56 -0.27 -17.63
C VAL A 117 -1.13 0.03 -17.18
N LEU A 118 -0.36 -0.99 -16.80
CA LEU A 118 1.04 -0.80 -16.43
C LEU A 118 1.82 -0.10 -17.55
N ASN A 119 1.63 -0.52 -18.79
CA ASN A 119 2.29 0.09 -19.95
C ASN A 119 1.87 1.55 -20.17
N LYS A 120 0.61 1.90 -19.91
CA LYS A 120 0.14 3.29 -20.00
C LYS A 120 0.67 4.15 -18.87
N ASP A 121 0.53 3.69 -17.64
CA ASP A 121 0.88 4.45 -16.44
C ASP A 121 2.39 4.69 -16.32
N PHE A 122 3.23 3.67 -16.58
CA PHE A 122 4.68 3.80 -16.54
C PHE A 122 5.27 4.55 -17.74
N ASN A 123 4.48 4.79 -18.79
CA ASN A 123 4.93 5.55 -19.96
C ASN A 123 4.24 6.92 -20.10
N GLY A 124 3.44 7.35 -19.10
CA GLY A 124 2.71 8.62 -19.17
C GLY A 124 1.74 8.69 -20.37
N ALA A 125 1.23 7.52 -20.78
CA ALA A 125 0.31 7.35 -21.90
C ALA A 125 -1.15 7.11 -21.44
N ASN A 126 -1.42 7.17 -20.14
CA ASN A 126 -2.75 7.16 -19.57
C ASN A 126 -3.51 8.42 -19.95
N SER A 127 -4.82 8.29 -20.20
CA SER A 127 -5.66 9.38 -20.74
C SER A 127 -5.75 10.61 -19.84
N ASP A 128 -5.54 10.46 -18.56
CA ASP A 128 -5.57 11.48 -17.52
C ASP A 128 -4.19 12.08 -17.17
N PHE A 129 -3.10 11.63 -17.81
CA PHE A 129 -1.75 12.21 -17.63
C PHE A 129 -1.70 13.70 -18.00
N GLY A 130 -2.57 14.15 -18.92
CA GLY A 130 -2.74 15.56 -19.25
C GLY A 130 -3.40 16.41 -18.17
N SER A 131 -4.10 15.78 -17.22
CA SER A 131 -4.83 16.42 -16.13
C SER A 131 -3.95 16.77 -14.92
N VAL A 132 -2.66 16.41 -14.96
CA VAL A 132 -1.71 16.77 -13.89
C VAL A 132 -1.69 18.28 -13.69
N PRO A 133 -1.94 18.79 -12.47
CA PRO A 133 -1.99 20.22 -12.19
C PRO A 133 -0.70 20.94 -12.59
N ALA A 134 -0.81 22.22 -12.98
CA ALA A 134 0.32 23.03 -13.45
C ALA A 134 1.50 23.05 -12.46
N LEU A 135 1.22 22.98 -11.16
CA LEU A 135 2.25 22.92 -10.12
C LEU A 135 3.15 21.68 -10.26
N PHE A 136 2.58 20.53 -10.60
CA PHE A 136 3.29 19.25 -10.72
C PHE A 136 3.64 18.86 -12.15
N ALA A 137 3.14 19.60 -13.15
CA ALA A 137 3.42 19.35 -14.56
C ALA A 137 4.94 19.31 -14.90
N PRO A 138 5.81 20.15 -14.30
CA PRO A 138 7.25 20.07 -14.55
C PRO A 138 7.93 18.81 -14.06
N VAL A 139 7.35 18.12 -13.07
CA VAL A 139 7.94 16.94 -12.42
C VAL A 139 7.26 15.63 -12.80
N LYS A 140 6.15 15.65 -13.55
CA LYS A 140 5.50 14.41 -13.99
C LYS A 140 6.39 13.59 -14.92
N ALA A 141 6.42 12.28 -14.72
CA ALA A 141 7.36 11.40 -15.38
C ALA A 141 6.74 10.43 -16.39
N ASN A 142 7.40 10.28 -17.53
CA ASN A 142 7.37 9.05 -18.31
C ASN A 142 8.55 8.19 -17.82
N VAL A 143 8.25 7.06 -17.15
CA VAL A 143 9.29 6.18 -16.57
C VAL A 143 10.07 5.45 -17.68
N GLY A 144 9.41 5.05 -18.75
CA GLY A 144 10.03 4.40 -19.91
C GLY A 144 10.27 2.90 -19.69
N ILE A 145 9.37 2.22 -18.96
CA ILE A 145 9.42 0.76 -18.74
C ILE A 145 8.25 0.11 -19.47
N THR A 146 8.52 -0.98 -20.18
CA THR A 146 7.53 -1.80 -20.87
C THR A 146 7.32 -3.12 -20.13
N PHE A 147 6.07 -3.54 -19.99
CA PHE A 147 5.68 -4.82 -19.41
C PHE A 147 5.13 -5.73 -20.48
N VAL A 148 5.58 -6.98 -20.49
CA VAL A 148 5.14 -8.00 -21.46
C VAL A 148 4.63 -9.21 -20.71
N LEU A 149 3.38 -9.62 -20.98
CA LEU A 149 2.83 -10.86 -20.43
C LEU A 149 3.58 -12.06 -21.03
N ASP A 150 4.30 -12.78 -20.20
CA ASP A 150 5.09 -13.95 -20.59
C ASP A 150 4.29 -15.24 -20.37
N GLN A 151 3.64 -15.38 -19.19
CA GLN A 151 2.95 -16.61 -18.83
C GLN A 151 1.78 -16.34 -17.90
N VAL A 152 0.73 -17.18 -18.00
CA VAL A 152 -0.37 -17.26 -17.04
C VAL A 152 -0.42 -18.69 -16.49
N ILE A 153 -0.29 -18.82 -15.18
CA ILE A 153 -0.40 -20.10 -14.46
C ILE A 153 -1.66 -20.06 -13.61
N ARG A 154 -2.49 -21.10 -13.69
CA ARG A 154 -3.77 -21.17 -12.99
C ARG A 154 -3.82 -22.39 -12.10
N LYS A 155 -4.31 -22.21 -10.88
CA LYS A 155 -4.52 -23.30 -9.92
C LYS A 155 -5.79 -23.10 -9.12
N SER A 156 -6.64 -24.10 -9.12
CA SER A 156 -7.80 -24.12 -8.22
C SER A 156 -7.37 -24.36 -6.78
N THR A 157 -8.11 -23.79 -5.84
CA THR A 157 -7.87 -23.94 -4.40
C THR A 157 -9.19 -24.07 -3.66
N THR A 158 -9.16 -24.62 -2.47
CA THR A 158 -10.31 -24.63 -1.54
C THR A 158 -10.28 -23.46 -0.55
N LYS A 159 -9.20 -22.69 -0.53
CA LYS A 159 -9.08 -21.53 0.37
C LYS A 159 -10.01 -20.40 -0.07
N THR A 160 -10.71 -19.83 0.90
CA THR A 160 -11.64 -18.71 0.69
C THR A 160 -10.90 -17.36 0.61
N SER A 161 -9.77 -17.24 1.27
CA SER A 161 -8.90 -16.07 1.24
C SER A 161 -7.47 -16.42 1.64
N TRP A 162 -6.55 -15.52 1.34
CA TRP A 162 -5.14 -15.57 1.69
C TRP A 162 -4.80 -14.36 2.57
N GLY A 163 -3.82 -14.51 3.44
CA GLY A 163 -3.28 -13.41 4.23
C GLY A 163 -1.98 -12.87 3.61
N THR A 164 -1.29 -12.01 4.35
CA THR A 164 -0.04 -11.35 3.94
C THR A 164 1.25 -12.13 4.24
N SER A 165 1.15 -13.39 4.70
CA SER A 165 2.30 -14.24 5.06
C SER A 165 2.96 -14.96 3.88
N ASP A 166 2.66 -14.54 2.65
CA ASP A 166 3.16 -15.14 1.40
C ASP A 166 2.80 -16.63 1.20
N ALA A 167 1.74 -17.09 1.86
CA ALA A 167 1.30 -18.48 1.73
C ALA A 167 0.87 -18.82 0.28
N MET A 168 0.30 -17.87 -0.47
CA MET A 168 -0.06 -18.04 -1.88
C MET A 168 1.15 -18.23 -2.79
N LYS A 169 2.35 -17.85 -2.35
CA LYS A 169 3.61 -17.97 -3.10
C LYS A 169 4.34 -19.30 -2.82
N LYS A 170 3.77 -20.19 -1.99
CA LYS A 170 4.42 -21.44 -1.54
C LYS A 170 3.61 -22.67 -1.95
N VAL A 171 4.24 -23.62 -2.63
CA VAL A 171 3.60 -24.89 -3.03
C VAL A 171 3.15 -25.70 -1.79
N ALA A 172 3.96 -25.71 -0.72
CA ALA A 172 3.66 -26.44 0.52
C ALA A 172 2.37 -25.97 1.21
N THR A 173 1.93 -24.74 0.99
CA THR A 173 0.69 -24.18 1.54
C THR A 173 -0.47 -24.19 0.54
N GLY A 174 -0.30 -24.86 -0.61
CA GLY A 174 -1.29 -24.95 -1.67
C GLY A 174 -1.23 -23.79 -2.69
N GLY A 175 -0.25 -22.91 -2.58
CA GLY A 175 -0.01 -21.80 -3.50
C GLY A 175 0.75 -22.19 -4.77
N LEU A 176 1.25 -21.19 -5.48
CA LEU A 176 2.09 -21.28 -6.67
C LEU A 176 3.43 -20.61 -6.39
N ALA A 177 4.53 -21.34 -6.54
CA ALA A 177 5.87 -20.77 -6.45
C ALA A 177 6.12 -19.78 -7.59
N PRO A 178 6.96 -18.76 -7.40
CA PRO A 178 7.33 -17.84 -8.47
C PRO A 178 8.08 -18.54 -9.59
N THR A 179 7.90 -18.08 -10.82
CA THR A 179 8.62 -18.54 -12.01
C THR A 179 9.75 -17.57 -12.32
N SER A 180 10.98 -18.07 -12.41
CA SER A 180 12.17 -17.24 -12.71
C SER A 180 12.23 -15.92 -11.90
N PRO A 181 12.16 -15.99 -10.56
CA PRO A 181 11.94 -14.81 -9.71
C PRO A 181 13.12 -13.84 -9.66
N THR A 182 14.21 -14.10 -10.37
CA THR A 182 15.37 -13.21 -10.51
C THR A 182 15.40 -12.45 -11.84
N THR A 183 14.48 -12.78 -12.76
CA THR A 183 14.44 -12.18 -14.11
C THR A 183 13.01 -11.84 -14.56
N LYS A 184 11.99 -12.30 -13.87
CA LYS A 184 10.57 -12.05 -14.21
C LYS A 184 9.80 -11.53 -13.01
N LEU A 185 8.99 -10.52 -13.24
CA LEU A 185 8.01 -10.05 -12.25
C LEU A 185 6.89 -11.09 -12.13
N ASN A 186 6.69 -11.63 -10.93
CA ASN A 186 5.56 -12.50 -10.63
C ASN A 186 4.44 -11.71 -9.97
N ILE A 187 3.22 -11.81 -10.52
CA ILE A 187 2.02 -11.22 -9.95
C ILE A 187 1.05 -12.35 -9.58
N TRP A 188 0.65 -12.43 -8.32
CA TRP A 188 -0.39 -13.35 -7.87
C TRP A 188 -1.73 -12.64 -7.86
N SER A 189 -2.75 -13.30 -8.44
CA SER A 189 -4.15 -12.92 -8.29
C SER A 189 -4.82 -13.96 -7.40
N CYS A 190 -5.29 -13.53 -6.24
CA CYS A 190 -6.00 -14.39 -5.29
C CYS A 190 -6.83 -13.53 -4.33
N PRO A 191 -7.98 -14.02 -3.80
CA PRO A 191 -8.74 -13.30 -2.77
C PRO A 191 -7.87 -13.05 -1.54
N ILE A 192 -7.76 -11.77 -1.12
CA ILE A 192 -7.01 -11.39 0.06
C ILE A 192 -8.00 -11.05 1.19
N GLY A 193 -7.74 -11.57 2.40
CA GLY A 193 -8.58 -11.28 3.56
C GLY A 193 -8.34 -9.88 4.12
N GLY A 194 -9.23 -9.42 5.01
CA GLY A 194 -9.04 -8.16 5.74
C GLY A 194 -9.28 -6.88 4.93
N GLY A 195 -9.89 -6.96 3.74
CA GLY A 195 -10.11 -5.77 2.88
C GLY A 195 -8.87 -5.27 2.15
N ILE A 196 -7.76 -6.02 2.18
CA ILE A 196 -6.51 -5.67 1.53
C ILE A 196 -6.69 -5.73 0.01
N LEU A 197 -6.27 -4.68 -0.70
CA LEU A 197 -6.37 -4.57 -2.15
C LEU A 197 -5.19 -5.23 -2.87
N GLY A 198 -4.00 -5.13 -2.27
CA GLY A 198 -2.76 -5.72 -2.77
C GLY A 198 -1.58 -5.50 -1.83
N TYR A 199 -0.45 -6.09 -2.18
CA TYR A 199 0.85 -5.80 -1.58
C TYR A 199 1.99 -6.26 -2.47
N ALA A 200 3.17 -5.71 -2.25
CA ALA A 200 4.40 -6.05 -2.94
C ALA A 200 5.50 -6.47 -1.96
N GLN A 201 6.54 -7.12 -2.46
CA GLN A 201 7.80 -7.28 -1.76
C GLN A 201 8.79 -6.21 -2.24
N PHE A 202 9.36 -5.46 -1.31
CA PHE A 202 10.47 -4.55 -1.61
C PHE A 202 11.72 -5.30 -2.11
N PRO A 203 12.58 -4.65 -2.92
CA PRO A 203 13.85 -5.22 -3.32
C PRO A 203 14.72 -5.61 -2.10
N GLY A 204 15.47 -6.71 -2.23
CA GLY A 204 16.33 -7.23 -1.15
C GLY A 204 15.72 -8.36 -0.32
N GLY A 205 14.42 -8.61 -0.46
CA GLY A 205 13.75 -9.76 0.14
C GLY A 205 14.09 -11.09 -0.56
N SER A 206 13.48 -12.18 -0.08
CA SER A 206 13.71 -13.52 -0.63
C SER A 206 13.15 -13.64 -2.06
N ALA A 207 13.94 -14.18 -2.98
CA ALA A 207 13.49 -14.49 -4.34
C ALA A 207 12.31 -15.49 -4.36
N ALA A 208 12.19 -16.36 -3.35
CA ALA A 208 11.11 -17.33 -3.24
C ALA A 208 9.74 -16.69 -2.98
N THR A 209 9.70 -15.41 -2.59
CA THR A 209 8.47 -14.66 -2.32
C THR A 209 8.42 -13.33 -3.09
N ASP A 210 9.39 -13.09 -3.99
CA ASP A 210 9.46 -11.83 -4.74
C ASP A 210 8.30 -11.65 -5.70
N GLY A 211 7.73 -10.45 -5.73
CA GLY A 211 6.65 -10.04 -6.62
C GLY A 211 5.51 -9.32 -5.92
N VAL A 212 4.37 -9.30 -6.61
CA VAL A 212 3.17 -8.53 -6.26
C VAL A 212 1.99 -9.46 -6.05
N VAL A 213 1.12 -9.17 -5.10
CA VAL A 213 -0.16 -9.87 -4.87
C VAL A 213 -1.30 -8.87 -5.02
N LEU A 214 -2.31 -9.21 -5.80
CA LEU A 214 -3.50 -8.38 -6.05
C LEU A 214 -4.78 -9.19 -5.78
N ASP A 215 -5.76 -8.58 -5.14
CA ASP A 215 -7.10 -9.16 -5.11
C ASP A 215 -7.71 -9.15 -6.52
N PRO A 216 -8.41 -10.21 -6.98
CA PRO A 216 -9.05 -10.26 -8.29
C PRO A 216 -9.97 -9.07 -8.60
N LYS A 217 -10.56 -8.46 -7.55
CA LYS A 217 -11.45 -7.30 -7.66
C LYS A 217 -10.72 -5.99 -7.96
N ASN A 218 -9.39 -5.98 -7.86
CA ASN A 218 -8.56 -4.79 -8.10
C ASN A 218 -7.58 -4.99 -9.25
N PHE A 219 -7.73 -6.09 -9.98
CA PHE A 219 -6.85 -6.50 -11.06
C PHE A 219 -7.40 -6.03 -12.43
N GLY A 220 -6.72 -5.12 -13.11
CA GLY A 220 -7.07 -4.64 -14.44
C GLY A 220 -8.34 -3.77 -14.51
N LEU A 221 -8.98 -3.73 -15.69
CA LEU A 221 -10.06 -2.79 -16.02
C LEU A 221 -11.45 -3.40 -16.05
N SER A 222 -11.58 -4.72 -16.05
CA SER A 222 -12.85 -5.41 -16.37
C SER A 222 -12.98 -6.72 -15.59
N GLY A 223 -14.07 -7.44 -15.83
CA GLY A 223 -14.33 -8.73 -15.20
C GLY A 223 -14.68 -8.57 -13.72
N ALA A 224 -13.84 -9.06 -12.82
CA ALA A 224 -14.06 -8.98 -11.38
C ALA A 224 -13.73 -7.61 -10.77
N ALA A 225 -13.09 -6.68 -11.53
CA ALA A 225 -12.64 -5.40 -11.01
C ALA A 225 -13.82 -4.48 -10.61
N ASN A 226 -13.78 -3.91 -9.42
CA ASN A 226 -14.82 -3.12 -8.80
C ASN A 226 -14.39 -1.69 -8.48
N ALA A 227 -15.28 -0.71 -8.73
CA ALA A 227 -15.07 0.68 -8.30
C ALA A 227 -14.96 0.75 -6.76
N PRO A 228 -14.17 1.68 -6.24
CA PRO A 228 -13.41 2.73 -6.92
C PRO A 228 -12.01 2.30 -7.39
N TYR A 229 -11.66 1.00 -7.31
CA TYR A 229 -10.31 0.47 -7.58
C TYR A 229 -10.28 -0.40 -8.85
N ASN A 230 -11.07 -0.05 -9.86
CA ASN A 230 -11.29 -0.84 -11.07
C ASN A 230 -10.56 -0.31 -12.32
N LEU A 231 -9.56 0.55 -12.16
CA LEU A 231 -8.73 1.06 -13.25
C LEU A 231 -7.33 0.43 -13.31
N GLY A 232 -7.09 -0.66 -12.56
CA GLY A 232 -5.82 -1.38 -12.53
C GLY A 232 -4.68 -0.64 -11.81
N ARG A 233 -4.96 0.50 -11.18
CA ARG A 233 -3.92 1.36 -10.56
C ARG A 233 -3.45 0.86 -9.19
N ILE A 234 -4.15 -0.07 -8.58
CA ILE A 234 -3.58 -0.85 -7.47
C ILE A 234 -2.36 -1.64 -7.97
N GLY A 235 -2.45 -2.28 -9.16
CA GLY A 235 -1.30 -2.94 -9.76
C GLY A 235 -0.13 -1.98 -10.03
N THR A 236 -0.41 -0.77 -10.52
CA THR A 236 0.60 0.28 -10.74
C THR A 236 1.27 0.70 -9.44
N HIS A 237 0.50 0.89 -8.36
CA HIS A 237 0.97 1.20 -7.00
C HIS A 237 1.90 0.09 -6.47
N GLU A 238 1.44 -1.16 -6.48
CA GLU A 238 2.21 -2.28 -5.95
C GLU A 238 3.50 -2.54 -6.76
N VAL A 239 3.46 -2.38 -8.08
CA VAL A 239 4.66 -2.45 -8.93
C VAL A 239 5.62 -1.29 -8.60
N GLY A 240 5.11 -0.12 -8.21
CA GLY A 240 5.92 0.97 -7.68
C GLY A 240 6.74 0.55 -6.45
N HIS A 241 6.13 -0.11 -5.48
CA HIS A 241 6.83 -0.67 -4.31
C HIS A 241 7.83 -1.76 -4.70
N TRP A 242 7.45 -2.67 -5.60
CA TRP A 242 8.36 -3.67 -6.14
C TRP A 242 9.57 -3.03 -6.82
N MET A 243 9.41 -1.80 -7.35
CA MET A 243 10.48 -0.98 -7.92
C MET A 243 11.12 0.00 -6.91
N ASN A 244 11.06 -0.26 -5.60
CA ASN A 244 11.70 0.52 -4.53
C ASN A 244 11.08 1.89 -4.25
N LEU A 245 9.82 2.14 -4.61
CA LEU A 245 9.12 3.34 -4.15
C LEU A 245 8.47 3.10 -2.79
N ARG A 246 8.55 4.08 -1.91
CA ARG A 246 7.79 4.15 -0.66
C ARG A 246 6.45 4.83 -0.91
N HIS A 247 5.51 4.70 0.02
CA HIS A 247 4.34 5.57 0.01
C HIS A 247 4.77 7.04 0.06
N ILE A 248 4.01 7.91 -0.62
CA ILE A 248 4.40 9.31 -0.78
C ILE A 248 4.47 10.10 0.54
N TRP A 249 3.78 9.63 1.60
CA TRP A 249 3.88 10.21 2.96
C TRP A 249 4.98 9.55 3.81
N GLY A 250 5.76 8.61 3.27
CA GLY A 250 6.88 7.96 3.94
C GLY A 250 6.49 7.09 5.15
N ASP A 251 5.25 6.58 5.20
CA ASP A 251 4.69 5.72 6.25
C ASP A 251 4.75 6.33 7.67
N ALA A 252 4.77 7.66 7.75
CA ALA A 252 4.74 8.43 9.00
C ALA A 252 4.12 9.81 8.78
N THR A 253 3.58 10.42 9.83
CA THR A 253 3.12 11.82 9.75
C THR A 253 4.27 12.73 9.36
N CYS A 254 4.12 13.45 8.24
CA CYS A 254 5.16 14.29 7.65
C CYS A 254 6.47 13.53 7.38
N GLY A 255 6.36 12.24 7.04
CA GLY A 255 7.48 11.38 6.74
C GLY A 255 8.16 11.71 5.41
N SER A 256 9.15 10.92 5.03
CA SER A 256 9.89 11.06 3.78
C SER A 256 9.81 9.77 2.97
N ASP A 257 9.43 9.89 1.71
CA ASP A 257 9.47 8.81 0.71
C ASP A 257 10.85 8.69 0.04
N LEU A 258 11.83 9.48 0.48
CA LEU A 258 13.19 9.57 -0.06
C LEU A 258 13.23 10.09 -1.52
N VAL A 259 12.28 10.91 -1.90
CA VAL A 259 12.18 11.56 -3.22
C VAL A 259 12.11 13.07 -3.04
N ALA A 260 12.94 13.81 -3.77
CA ALA A 260 13.09 15.24 -3.53
C ALA A 260 12.03 16.10 -4.22
N ASP A 261 11.37 15.60 -5.27
CA ASP A 261 10.36 16.33 -6.05
C ASP A 261 8.91 15.93 -5.70
N THR A 262 8.72 15.14 -4.67
CA THR A 262 7.44 14.90 -4.01
C THR A 262 7.31 15.82 -2.79
N PRO A 263 6.19 16.53 -2.62
CA PRO A 263 5.96 17.36 -1.43
C PRO A 263 5.73 16.47 -0.20
N THR A 264 6.06 17.00 0.99
CA THR A 264 5.79 16.30 2.24
C THR A 264 4.27 16.21 2.48
N HIS A 265 3.75 15.02 2.57
CA HIS A 265 2.34 14.74 2.91
C HIS A 265 2.16 14.64 4.41
N ASN A 266 0.99 15.05 4.91
CA ASN A 266 0.65 14.86 6.32
C ASN A 266 0.57 13.36 6.67
N THR A 267 -0.19 12.63 5.88
CA THR A 267 -0.39 11.17 5.94
C THR A 267 -0.92 10.70 4.58
N SER A 268 -1.38 9.46 4.46
CA SER A 268 -2.10 9.00 3.26
C SER A 268 -3.35 9.82 3.00
N ASN A 269 -3.68 10.02 1.73
CA ASN A 269 -4.96 10.55 1.29
C ASN A 269 -5.85 9.41 0.78
N SER A 270 -7.15 9.49 1.04
CA SER A 270 -8.14 8.53 0.56
C SER A 270 -9.23 9.20 -0.28
N GLY A 271 -10.00 8.41 -1.02
CA GLY A 271 -11.09 8.92 -1.83
C GLY A 271 -10.61 9.78 -3.01
N ALA A 272 -11.19 10.95 -3.19
CA ALA A 272 -10.87 11.92 -4.24
C ALA A 272 -10.68 13.30 -3.62
N PRO A 273 -9.51 13.61 -3.05
CA PRO A 273 -9.25 14.91 -2.44
C PRO A 273 -9.43 16.04 -3.44
N ALA A 274 -10.06 17.15 -3.00
CA ALA A 274 -10.16 18.33 -3.82
C ALA A 274 -8.77 18.98 -4.01
N TYR A 275 -8.46 19.42 -5.22
CA TYR A 275 -7.23 20.15 -5.51
C TYR A 275 -7.47 21.67 -5.40
N PRO A 276 -6.55 22.46 -4.80
CA PRO A 276 -5.33 22.02 -4.10
C PRO A 276 -5.63 21.45 -2.71
N HIS A 277 -4.96 20.36 -2.34
CA HIS A 277 -4.96 19.77 -1.00
C HIS A 277 -3.67 20.16 -0.29
N TYR A 278 -3.78 20.76 0.90
CA TYR A 278 -2.62 21.27 1.62
C TYR A 278 -2.23 20.35 2.77
N SER A 279 -0.95 20.04 2.86
CA SER A 279 -0.36 19.38 4.01
C SER A 279 -0.42 20.26 5.26
N THR A 280 -0.49 19.64 6.43
CA THR A 280 -0.31 20.33 7.73
C THR A 280 1.14 20.33 8.18
N CYS A 281 2.06 19.77 7.39
CA CYS A 281 3.49 19.72 7.66
C CYS A 281 4.15 21.10 7.50
N ALA A 282 5.42 21.19 7.90
CA ALA A 282 6.18 22.45 7.81
C ALA A 282 6.15 23.00 6.38
N GLY A 283 5.82 24.30 6.26
CA GLY A 283 5.67 24.98 4.98
C GLY A 283 4.34 24.77 4.27
N THR A 284 3.43 23.96 4.83
CA THR A 284 2.09 23.70 4.29
C THR A 284 2.07 23.46 2.77
N PRO A 285 2.89 22.53 2.24
CA PRO A 285 2.94 22.30 0.79
C PRO A 285 1.61 21.78 0.26
N VAL A 286 1.35 21.99 -1.04
CA VAL A 286 0.26 21.30 -1.72
C VAL A 286 0.66 19.84 -1.90
N GLU A 287 -0.16 18.92 -1.44
CA GLU A 287 0.07 17.49 -1.56
C GLU A 287 -0.16 16.99 -2.98
N MET A 288 0.63 16.01 -3.40
CA MET A 288 0.55 15.38 -4.73
C MET A 288 -0.43 14.21 -4.70
N THR A 289 -1.70 14.47 -4.36
CA THR A 289 -2.74 13.45 -4.16
C THR A 289 -3.04 12.59 -5.39
N MET A 290 -2.58 13.02 -6.57
CA MET A 290 -2.69 12.30 -7.83
C MET A 290 -1.51 11.34 -8.10
N ASN A 291 -0.60 11.20 -7.16
CA ASN A 291 0.53 10.28 -7.29
C ASN A 291 0.09 8.83 -7.09
N TYR A 292 0.62 7.90 -7.90
CA TYR A 292 0.30 6.48 -7.77
C TYR A 292 0.70 5.88 -6.41
N MET A 293 1.59 6.51 -5.65
CA MET A 293 2.03 6.03 -4.34
C MET A 293 1.23 6.62 -3.16
N ASP A 294 0.09 7.28 -3.43
CA ASP A 294 -0.92 7.65 -2.42
C ASP A 294 -2.04 6.59 -2.37
N TYR A 295 -3.03 6.74 -1.47
CA TYR A 295 -4.17 5.83 -1.28
C TYR A 295 -5.49 6.36 -1.85
N THR A 296 -5.41 7.32 -2.75
CA THR A 296 -6.60 7.86 -3.42
C THR A 296 -7.27 6.83 -4.35
N ASN A 297 -8.52 7.07 -4.70
CA ASN A 297 -9.25 6.23 -5.64
C ASN A 297 -8.52 6.17 -7.00
N ASN A 298 -8.67 5.05 -7.73
CA ASN A 298 -7.95 4.86 -9.00
C ASN A 298 -8.14 6.00 -10.01
N TYR A 299 -9.31 6.65 -10.05
CA TYR A 299 -9.55 7.78 -10.95
C TYR A 299 -8.90 9.09 -10.49
N SER A 300 -8.32 9.12 -9.28
CA SER A 300 -7.64 10.28 -8.72
C SER A 300 -6.12 10.17 -8.76
N MET A 301 -5.55 8.99 -9.05
CA MET A 301 -4.10 8.77 -9.14
C MET A 301 -3.69 8.52 -10.60
N TYR A 302 -2.76 9.32 -11.15
CA TYR A 302 -2.44 9.25 -12.57
C TYR A 302 -1.02 9.73 -12.94
N MET A 303 -0.08 9.81 -11.96
CA MET A 303 1.31 10.17 -12.25
C MET A 303 2.31 9.56 -11.26
N PHE A 304 3.54 9.36 -11.75
CA PHE A 304 4.78 9.32 -10.97
C PHE A 304 5.55 10.63 -11.16
N SER A 305 6.48 10.94 -10.24
CA SER A 305 7.41 12.07 -10.38
C SER A 305 8.73 11.65 -11.04
N ASN A 306 9.52 12.64 -11.49
CA ASN A 306 10.86 12.40 -12.04
C ASN A 306 11.82 11.80 -11.02
N GLY A 307 11.73 12.21 -9.75
CA GLY A 307 12.50 11.61 -8.65
C GLY A 307 12.11 10.15 -8.40
N GLN A 308 10.80 9.83 -8.42
CA GLN A 308 10.33 8.45 -8.35
C GLN A 308 10.83 7.62 -9.55
N LYS A 309 10.78 8.15 -10.76
CA LYS A 309 11.39 7.53 -11.95
C LYS A 309 12.86 7.23 -11.73
N ALA A 310 13.64 8.20 -11.24
CA ALA A 310 15.07 8.01 -10.99
C ALA A 310 15.34 6.88 -9.99
N ARG A 311 14.54 6.79 -8.91
CA ARG A 311 14.60 5.67 -7.94
C ARG A 311 14.29 4.33 -8.57
N MET A 312 13.19 4.24 -9.32
CA MET A 312 12.79 2.99 -9.99
C MET A 312 13.85 2.52 -10.98
N LEU A 313 14.41 3.40 -11.80
CA LEU A 313 15.41 3.03 -12.79
C LEU A 313 16.76 2.66 -12.16
N ALA A 314 17.11 3.21 -11.01
CA ALA A 314 18.35 2.93 -10.31
C ALA A 314 18.53 1.44 -10.00
N ILE A 315 17.49 0.72 -9.59
CA ILE A 315 17.59 -0.70 -9.22
C ILE A 315 17.84 -1.61 -10.43
N PHE A 316 17.55 -1.14 -11.65
CA PHE A 316 17.82 -1.87 -12.90
C PHE A 316 19.17 -1.52 -13.53
N ALA A 317 19.89 -0.51 -13.01
CA ALA A 317 21.23 -0.17 -13.48
C ALA A 317 22.22 -1.31 -13.25
N THR A 318 23.35 -1.30 -13.97
CA THR A 318 24.43 -2.26 -13.74
C THR A 318 24.88 -2.28 -12.28
N GLY A 319 24.84 -3.44 -11.65
CA GLY A 319 25.08 -3.62 -10.22
C GLY A 319 23.85 -3.35 -9.32
N GLY A 320 22.73 -2.93 -9.87
CA GLY A 320 21.48 -2.80 -9.16
C GLY A 320 20.83 -4.15 -8.85
N VAL A 321 20.02 -4.19 -7.80
CA VAL A 321 19.43 -5.44 -7.26
C VAL A 321 18.48 -6.13 -8.25
N ARG A 322 17.92 -5.40 -9.22
CA ARG A 322 17.04 -5.91 -10.27
C ARG A 322 17.64 -5.77 -11.69
N ALA A 323 18.96 -5.62 -11.81
CA ALA A 323 19.62 -5.46 -13.11
C ALA A 323 19.30 -6.61 -14.09
N ALA A 324 19.15 -7.84 -13.59
CA ALA A 324 18.84 -9.01 -14.42
C ALA A 324 17.41 -9.05 -14.99
N TYR A 325 16.51 -8.16 -14.54
CA TYR A 325 15.15 -8.06 -15.08
C TYR A 325 15.09 -7.16 -16.33
N ALA A 326 16.12 -6.36 -16.57
CA ALA A 326 16.19 -5.38 -17.66
C ALA A 326 16.88 -5.90 -18.92
N LEU A 327 17.01 -7.24 -19.04
CA LEU A 327 17.73 -7.91 -20.13
C LEU A 327 16.80 -8.27 -21.29
#